data_176514b2e292a2e57012cf8bff29963a
#
_entry.id   176514b2e292a2e57012cf8bff29963a
#
_cell.length_a   1.000
_cell.length_b   1.000
_cell.length_c   1.000
_cell.angle_alpha   90.00
_cell.angle_beta   90.00
_cell.angle_gamma   90.00
#
_symmetry.space_group_name_H-M   'P 1'
#
loop_
_entity.id
_entity.type
_entity.pdbx_description
1 polymer ?
#
loop_
_entity_poly.entity_id
_entity_poly.type
_entity_poly.pdbx_seq_one_letter_code
_entity_poly.pdbx_strand_id
1 'polypeptide(L)'
;MPDADEAHLAEQLQSVFELEGYHALFGKTQGYYGPYIWRDTVPTVYRVELPCRTAEYTVNILSGFVFRSWMNYLTFGRYGTGGWASPDGTINCVEQAYDFASERFLVSLLKHEAQHTVDMKRFPEITPAEQEYRAKLVELHYSSDLSLLQKFLSEANESKTNDAHAVAAARIKREFADTDQRSLPCVQTQALTLLHAHTKEMEEKYGGQRNE
;
A
#
# COMPACT_ATOMS: atom_id res chain seq x y z
N MET A 1 -10.73 -16.80 -11.63
CA MET A 1 -11.90 -16.36 -10.84
C MET A 1 -12.35 -17.56 -10.02
N PRO A 2 -12.80 -17.42 -8.77
CA PRO A 2 -13.45 -18.54 -8.07
C PRO A 2 -14.68 -18.97 -8.84
N ASP A 3 -15.02 -20.25 -8.77
CA ASP A 3 -16.25 -20.80 -9.31
C ASP A 3 -17.45 -20.08 -8.63
N ALA A 4 -18.57 -19.92 -9.33
CA ALA A 4 -19.76 -19.27 -8.76
C ALA A 4 -20.22 -19.97 -7.47
N ASP A 5 -20.02 -21.28 -7.38
CA ASP A 5 -20.32 -22.08 -6.19
C ASP A 5 -19.36 -21.75 -5.01
N GLU A 6 -18.09 -21.48 -5.28
CA GLU A 6 -17.12 -21.07 -4.24
C GLU A 6 -17.45 -19.67 -3.67
N ALA A 7 -17.82 -18.73 -4.53
CA ALA A 7 -18.19 -17.38 -4.09
C ALA A 7 -19.44 -17.41 -3.20
N HIS A 8 -20.46 -18.16 -3.61
CA HIS A 8 -21.69 -18.32 -2.83
C HIS A 8 -21.44 -19.00 -1.48
N LEU A 9 -20.62 -20.05 -1.45
CA LEU A 9 -20.22 -20.70 -0.21
C LEU A 9 -19.47 -19.76 0.73
N ALA A 10 -18.58 -18.93 0.19
CA ALA A 10 -17.84 -17.94 0.97
C ALA A 10 -18.79 -16.91 1.62
N GLU A 11 -19.78 -16.41 0.88
CA GLU A 11 -20.81 -15.49 1.40
C GLU A 11 -21.65 -16.15 2.51
N GLN A 12 -22.07 -17.40 2.33
CA GLN A 12 -22.82 -18.12 3.36
C GLN A 12 -22.00 -18.32 4.63
N LEU A 13 -20.73 -18.72 4.50
CA LEU A 13 -19.84 -18.89 5.64
C LEU A 13 -19.57 -17.54 6.35
N GLN A 14 -19.38 -16.45 5.59
CA GLN A 14 -19.21 -15.13 6.15
C GLN A 14 -20.41 -14.73 7.01
N SER A 15 -21.63 -14.95 6.51
CA SER A 15 -22.87 -14.68 7.27
C SER A 15 -22.97 -15.51 8.56
N VAL A 16 -22.52 -16.76 8.55
CA VAL A 16 -22.47 -17.58 9.78
C VAL A 16 -21.50 -17.01 10.80
N PHE A 17 -20.29 -16.57 10.38
CA PHE A 17 -19.33 -15.96 11.28
C PHE A 17 -19.86 -14.62 11.85
N GLU A 18 -20.54 -13.82 11.04
CA GLU A 18 -21.14 -12.56 11.47
C GLU A 18 -22.22 -12.76 12.55
N LEU A 19 -23.04 -13.82 12.42
CA LEU A 19 -24.03 -14.19 13.46
C LEU A 19 -23.38 -14.56 14.79
N GLU A 20 -22.17 -15.11 14.76
CA GLU A 20 -21.39 -15.48 15.96
C GLU A 20 -20.51 -14.31 16.47
N GLY A 21 -20.62 -13.12 15.87
CA GLY A 21 -19.89 -11.92 16.28
C GLY A 21 -18.44 -11.88 15.77
N TYR A 22 -18.16 -12.52 14.65
CA TYR A 22 -16.87 -12.49 13.97
C TYR A 22 -17.01 -11.91 12.57
N HIS A 23 -15.97 -11.23 12.13
CA HIS A 23 -15.76 -10.91 10.72
C HIS A 23 -14.96 -12.01 10.04
N ALA A 24 -15.24 -12.27 8.77
CA ALA A 24 -14.48 -13.24 8.00
C ALA A 24 -14.18 -12.72 6.58
N LEU A 25 -12.99 -12.99 6.08
CA LEU A 25 -12.60 -12.80 4.68
C LEU A 25 -12.09 -14.14 4.14
N PHE A 26 -12.77 -14.63 3.12
CA PHE A 26 -12.35 -15.82 2.38
C PHE A 26 -11.58 -15.42 1.13
N GLY A 27 -10.69 -16.29 0.65
CA GLY A 27 -9.89 -16.02 -0.52
C GLY A 27 -8.45 -15.62 -0.21
N LYS A 28 -7.86 -14.79 -1.05
CA LYS A 28 -6.43 -14.48 -1.04
C LYS A 28 -6.16 -13.00 -0.83
N THR A 29 -5.21 -12.67 0.05
CA THR A 29 -4.66 -11.32 0.22
C THR A 29 -3.17 -11.33 -0.08
N GLN A 30 -2.67 -10.50 -1.01
CA GLN A 30 -1.24 -10.31 -1.30
C GLN A 30 -0.36 -11.58 -1.29
N GLY A 31 -0.89 -12.72 -1.72
CA GLY A 31 -0.15 -13.99 -1.77
C GLY A 31 -0.51 -14.99 -0.68
N TYR A 32 -1.22 -14.61 0.36
CA TYR A 32 -1.62 -15.51 1.43
C TYR A 32 -3.10 -15.92 1.29
N TYR A 33 -3.38 -17.21 1.42
CA TYR A 33 -4.73 -17.74 1.37
C TYR A 33 -5.37 -17.74 2.75
N GLY A 34 -6.61 -17.19 2.82
CA GLY A 34 -7.47 -17.22 4.00
C GLY A 34 -7.96 -18.65 4.34
N PRO A 35 -8.93 -18.78 5.26
CA PRO A 35 -9.73 -17.66 5.75
C PRO A 35 -8.95 -16.72 6.65
N TYR A 36 -9.45 -15.48 6.80
CA TYR A 36 -9.07 -14.53 7.83
C TYR A 36 -10.29 -14.34 8.71
N ILE A 37 -10.18 -14.57 10.03
CA ILE A 37 -11.30 -14.51 10.97
C ILE A 37 -10.86 -13.67 12.16
N TRP A 38 -11.60 -12.58 12.41
CA TRP A 38 -11.27 -11.64 13.48
C TRP A 38 -12.54 -11.12 14.15
N ARG A 39 -12.41 -10.51 15.34
CA ARG A 39 -13.53 -10.06 16.15
C ARG A 39 -13.87 -8.59 15.95
N ASP A 40 -12.85 -7.73 16.02
CA ASP A 40 -13.09 -6.28 16.11
C ASP A 40 -12.50 -5.56 14.90
N THR A 41 -13.26 -4.59 14.38
CA THR A 41 -12.84 -3.66 13.33
C THR A 41 -13.08 -2.23 13.83
N VAL A 42 -12.00 -1.47 14.02
CA VAL A 42 -12.07 -0.08 14.49
C VAL A 42 -11.63 0.87 13.38
N PRO A 43 -12.55 1.56 12.69
CA PRO A 43 -12.19 2.59 11.72
C PRO A 43 -11.47 3.75 12.43
N THR A 44 -10.26 4.05 12.02
CA THR A 44 -9.44 5.12 12.58
C THR A 44 -9.05 6.09 11.47
N VAL A 45 -9.40 7.38 11.64
CA VAL A 45 -9.06 8.43 10.68
C VAL A 45 -7.70 9.03 11.03
N TYR A 46 -6.78 9.00 10.08
CA TYR A 46 -5.48 9.62 10.17
C TYR A 46 -5.40 10.86 9.29
N ARG A 47 -4.90 11.95 9.87
CA ARG A 47 -4.52 13.12 9.10
C ARG A 47 -3.07 12.96 8.62
N VAL A 48 -2.92 12.72 7.32
CA VAL A 48 -1.65 12.37 6.69
C VAL A 48 -1.10 13.57 5.93
N GLU A 49 0.06 14.07 6.36
CA GLU A 49 0.77 15.13 5.65
C GLU A 49 1.59 14.52 4.50
N LEU A 50 1.28 14.97 3.29
CA LEU A 50 1.99 14.65 2.05
C LEU A 50 2.71 15.91 1.53
N PRO A 51 3.71 15.81 0.63
CA PRO A 51 4.50 16.95 0.17
C PRO A 51 3.69 18.12 -0.39
N CYS A 52 2.55 17.85 -1.01
CA CYS A 52 1.73 18.87 -1.69
C CYS A 52 0.42 19.18 -0.99
N ARG A 53 -0.01 18.37 -0.02
CA ARG A 53 -1.30 18.53 0.68
C ARG A 53 -1.39 17.66 1.92
N THR A 54 -2.35 17.98 2.76
CA THR A 54 -2.81 17.07 3.82
C THR A 54 -4.02 16.28 3.31
N ALA A 55 -4.05 14.98 3.58
CA ALA A 55 -5.17 14.10 3.27
C ALA A 55 -5.70 13.45 4.56
N GLU A 56 -7.02 13.22 4.62
CA GLU A 56 -7.59 12.31 5.62
C GLU A 56 -7.66 10.92 5.02
N TYR A 57 -7.19 9.94 5.79
CA TYR A 57 -7.13 8.56 5.36
C TYR A 57 -7.66 7.64 6.47
N THR A 58 -8.63 6.79 6.11
CA THR A 58 -9.23 5.85 7.06
C THR A 58 -8.53 4.50 6.97
N VAL A 59 -8.11 4.01 8.12
CA VAL A 59 -7.56 2.66 8.29
C VAL A 59 -8.47 1.89 9.24
N ASN A 60 -8.94 0.72 8.82
CA ASN A 60 -9.62 -0.23 9.68
C ASN A 60 -8.57 -1.00 10.48
N ILE A 61 -8.52 -0.81 11.77
CA ILE A 61 -7.66 -1.60 12.66
C ILE A 61 -8.42 -2.88 13.03
N LEU A 62 -7.85 -4.02 12.63
CA LEU A 62 -8.45 -5.34 12.84
C LEU A 62 -7.77 -6.03 14.02
N SER A 63 -8.55 -6.47 15.00
CA SER A 63 -8.04 -7.14 16.19
C SER A 63 -8.84 -8.38 16.58
N GLY A 64 -8.35 -9.13 17.57
CA GLY A 64 -9.03 -10.36 18.02
C GLY A 64 -9.02 -11.48 16.98
N PHE A 65 -7.93 -11.64 16.23
CA PHE A 65 -7.81 -12.70 15.24
C PHE A 65 -7.85 -14.09 15.85
N VAL A 66 -8.80 -14.90 15.36
CA VAL A 66 -8.90 -16.35 15.63
C VAL A 66 -8.10 -17.13 14.58
N PHE A 67 -8.11 -16.65 13.34
CA PHE A 67 -7.35 -17.25 12.24
C PHE A 67 -6.87 -16.16 11.26
N ARG A 68 -5.57 -16.17 10.94
CA ARG A 68 -4.93 -15.12 10.09
C ARG A 68 -4.42 -15.63 8.74
N SER A 69 -4.80 -16.75 8.28
CA SER A 69 -4.45 -17.45 7.04
C SER A 69 -3.78 -18.80 7.28
N TRP A 70 -3.82 -19.65 6.27
CA TRP A 70 -3.12 -20.94 6.33
C TRP A 70 -1.61 -20.79 6.49
N MET A 71 -1.00 -19.79 5.83
CA MET A 71 0.44 -19.56 5.98
C MET A 71 0.80 -19.18 7.43
N ASN A 72 -0.01 -18.31 8.05
CA ASN A 72 0.22 -17.93 9.45
C ASN A 72 0.09 -19.14 10.38
N TYR A 73 -0.92 -19.96 10.17
CA TYR A 73 -1.15 -21.16 10.96
C TYR A 73 0.00 -22.19 10.81
N LEU A 74 0.36 -22.54 9.58
CA LEU A 74 1.40 -23.54 9.28
C LEU A 74 2.81 -23.10 9.70
N THR A 75 3.04 -21.80 9.80
CA THR A 75 4.35 -21.25 10.20
C THR A 75 4.38 -20.81 11.67
N PHE A 76 3.37 -21.15 12.46
CA PHE A 76 3.26 -20.76 13.86
C PHE A 76 3.39 -19.25 14.07
N GLY A 77 2.73 -18.46 13.22
CA GLY A 77 2.72 -17.00 13.29
C GLY A 77 3.92 -16.28 12.68
N ARG A 78 4.92 -16.99 12.12
CA ARG A 78 6.13 -16.37 11.55
C ARG A 78 5.87 -15.56 10.29
N TYR A 79 4.91 -16.00 9.46
CA TYR A 79 4.52 -15.36 8.22
C TYR A 79 3.02 -15.10 8.19
N GLY A 80 2.63 -14.00 7.56
CA GLY A 80 1.23 -13.63 7.43
C GLY A 80 1.11 -12.22 6.85
N THR A 81 -0.11 -11.83 6.49
CA THR A 81 -0.37 -10.47 6.04
C THR A 81 -0.30 -9.48 7.19
N GLY A 82 0.22 -8.29 6.92
CA GLY A 82 0.09 -7.12 7.81
C GLY A 82 -1.23 -6.37 7.59
N GLY A 83 -1.89 -6.61 6.46
CA GLY A 83 -3.13 -5.96 6.09
C GLY A 83 -3.42 -6.16 4.61
N TRP A 84 -4.48 -5.53 4.12
CA TRP A 84 -4.88 -5.53 2.70
C TRP A 84 -5.73 -4.32 2.37
N ALA A 85 -5.70 -3.89 1.11
CA ALA A 85 -6.63 -2.90 0.60
C ALA A 85 -7.97 -3.53 0.23
N SER A 86 -9.06 -2.88 0.58
CA SER A 86 -10.40 -3.17 0.07
C SER A 86 -10.59 -2.54 -1.31
N PRO A 87 -11.56 -2.99 -2.11
CA PRO A 87 -11.83 -2.41 -3.43
C PRO A 87 -12.16 -0.92 -3.42
N ASP A 88 -12.65 -0.39 -2.31
CA ASP A 88 -12.94 1.03 -2.09
C ASP A 88 -11.70 1.86 -1.72
N GLY A 89 -10.53 1.24 -1.63
CA GLY A 89 -9.27 1.87 -1.24
C GLY A 89 -9.04 1.95 0.28
N THR A 90 -9.97 1.46 1.11
CA THR A 90 -9.77 1.38 2.55
C THR A 90 -8.71 0.34 2.90
N ILE A 91 -7.77 0.67 3.78
CA ILE A 91 -6.79 -0.28 4.29
C ILE A 91 -7.31 -0.98 5.53
N ASN A 92 -7.23 -2.30 5.50
CA ASN A 92 -7.47 -3.15 6.65
C ASN A 92 -6.11 -3.56 7.23
N CYS A 93 -5.82 -3.08 8.43
CA CYS A 93 -4.53 -3.24 9.09
C CYS A 93 -4.65 -4.22 10.25
N VAL A 94 -3.84 -5.26 10.26
CA VAL A 94 -3.77 -6.21 11.38
C VAL A 94 -3.03 -5.54 12.54
N GLU A 95 -3.73 -5.29 13.64
CA GLU A 95 -3.20 -4.57 14.82
C GLU A 95 -1.83 -5.11 15.27
N GLN A 96 -1.69 -6.42 15.41
CA GLN A 96 -0.48 -7.07 15.88
C GLN A 96 0.70 -7.03 14.90
N ALA A 97 0.48 -6.58 13.65
CA ALA A 97 1.52 -6.53 12.62
C ALA A 97 2.31 -5.22 12.64
N TYR A 98 1.82 -4.20 13.33
CA TYR A 98 2.41 -2.86 13.32
C TYR A 98 2.57 -2.29 14.73
N ASP A 99 3.69 -1.61 14.92
CA ASP A 99 3.80 -0.53 15.89
C ASP A 99 3.30 0.75 15.19
N PHE A 100 2.17 1.29 15.63
CA PHE A 100 1.52 2.46 15.03
C PHE A 100 2.33 3.76 15.15
N ALA A 101 3.37 3.79 15.98
CA ALA A 101 4.32 4.89 16.06
C ALA A 101 5.54 4.69 15.14
N SER A 102 5.69 3.53 14.52
CA SER A 102 6.84 3.21 13.67
C SER A 102 6.80 3.90 12.32
N GLU A 103 7.97 4.16 11.75
CA GLU A 103 8.12 4.64 10.37
C GLU A 103 7.47 3.68 9.36
N ARG A 104 7.57 2.37 9.61
CA ARG A 104 6.91 1.36 8.78
C ARG A 104 5.40 1.59 8.68
N PHE A 105 4.73 2.01 9.76
CA PHE A 105 3.31 2.33 9.72
C PHE A 105 3.08 3.74 9.18
N LEU A 106 3.75 4.76 9.72
CA LEU A 106 3.48 6.16 9.41
C LEU A 106 3.93 6.57 8.00
N VAL A 107 5.02 6.00 7.50
CA VAL A 107 5.58 6.33 6.19
C VAL A 107 5.25 5.25 5.17
N SER A 108 5.71 4.00 5.39
CA SER A 108 5.60 2.95 4.39
C SER A 108 4.18 2.36 4.26
N LEU A 109 3.26 2.66 5.18
CA LEU A 109 1.84 2.34 5.00
C LEU A 109 1.02 3.60 4.79
N LEU A 110 0.86 4.48 5.79
CA LEU A 110 -0.09 5.58 5.74
C LEU A 110 0.21 6.59 4.62
N LYS A 111 1.46 7.07 4.51
CA LYS A 111 1.80 8.06 3.47
C LYS A 111 1.78 7.43 2.08
N HIS A 112 2.20 6.18 1.95
CA HIS A 112 2.15 5.42 0.71
C HIS A 112 0.70 5.32 0.19
N GLU A 113 -0.21 4.81 1.01
CA GLU A 113 -1.61 4.59 0.62
C GLU A 113 -2.40 5.89 0.48
N ALA A 114 -2.11 6.89 1.33
CA ALA A 114 -2.70 8.21 1.17
C ALA A 114 -2.26 8.88 -0.15
N GLN A 115 -1.01 8.63 -0.62
CA GLN A 115 -0.56 9.11 -1.92
C GLN A 115 -1.34 8.43 -3.06
N HIS A 116 -1.56 7.12 -3.01
CA HIS A 116 -2.41 6.42 -3.98
C HIS A 116 -3.82 7.03 -4.04
N THR A 117 -4.45 7.24 -2.89
CA THR A 117 -5.79 7.84 -2.82
C THR A 117 -5.85 9.23 -3.44
N VAL A 118 -4.83 10.06 -3.19
CA VAL A 118 -4.72 11.39 -3.76
C VAL A 118 -4.52 11.34 -5.28
N ASP A 119 -3.65 10.44 -5.73
CA ASP A 119 -3.31 10.32 -7.15
C ASP A 119 -4.47 9.76 -7.96
N MET A 120 -5.19 8.77 -7.50
CA MET A 120 -6.38 8.24 -8.17
C MET A 120 -7.49 9.29 -8.33
N LYS A 121 -7.68 10.17 -7.32
CA LYS A 121 -8.64 11.27 -7.41
C LYS A 121 -8.22 12.36 -8.38
N ARG A 122 -6.91 12.62 -8.49
CA ARG A 122 -6.36 13.67 -9.35
C ARG A 122 -6.14 13.21 -10.78
N PHE A 123 -5.73 11.96 -10.96
CA PHE A 123 -5.36 11.32 -12.21
C PHE A 123 -6.06 9.97 -12.35
N PRO A 124 -7.35 9.92 -12.72
CA PRO A 124 -8.13 8.67 -12.75
C PRO A 124 -7.56 7.58 -13.66
N GLU A 125 -6.77 7.95 -14.67
CA GLU A 125 -6.15 7.03 -15.63
C GLU A 125 -4.69 6.68 -15.30
N ILE A 126 -4.21 7.05 -14.10
CA ILE A 126 -2.84 6.73 -13.65
C ILE A 126 -2.60 5.23 -13.65
N THR A 127 -1.49 4.80 -14.21
CA THR A 127 -1.14 3.37 -14.23
C THR A 127 -0.66 2.90 -12.85
N PRO A 128 -0.82 1.59 -12.53
CA PRO A 128 -0.30 1.05 -11.28
C PRO A 128 1.20 1.31 -11.04
N ALA A 129 2.01 1.25 -12.09
CA ALA A 129 3.45 1.52 -11.97
C ALA A 129 3.75 3.00 -11.67
N GLU A 130 2.97 3.94 -12.22
CA GLU A 130 3.07 5.36 -11.90
C GLU A 130 2.62 5.65 -10.46
N GLN A 131 1.57 4.98 -9.98
CA GLN A 131 1.10 5.08 -8.60
C GLN A 131 2.19 4.62 -7.62
N GLU A 132 2.75 3.43 -7.84
CA GLU A 132 3.83 2.88 -7.02
C GLU A 132 5.09 3.75 -7.02
N TYR A 133 5.46 4.28 -8.17
CA TYR A 133 6.59 5.19 -8.28
C TYR A 133 6.41 6.44 -7.42
N ARG A 134 5.24 7.07 -7.48
CA ARG A 134 4.92 8.28 -6.72
C ARG A 134 4.84 8.00 -5.21
N ALA A 135 4.22 6.90 -4.82
CA ALA A 135 4.16 6.48 -3.42
C ALA A 135 5.55 6.19 -2.85
N LYS A 136 6.43 5.49 -3.59
CA LYS A 136 7.83 5.25 -3.20
C LYS A 136 8.64 6.56 -3.10
N LEU A 137 8.40 7.56 -3.94
CA LEU A 137 9.03 8.88 -3.80
C LEU A 137 8.59 9.60 -2.52
N VAL A 138 7.31 9.49 -2.15
CA VAL A 138 6.82 10.02 -0.86
C VAL A 138 7.47 9.29 0.31
N GLU A 139 7.57 7.97 0.28
CA GLU A 139 8.29 7.22 1.31
C GLU A 139 9.75 7.70 1.46
N LEU A 140 10.49 7.85 0.35
CA LEU A 140 11.88 8.31 0.36
C LEU A 140 12.01 9.75 0.90
N HIS A 141 11.06 10.63 0.60
CA HIS A 141 11.07 12.00 1.11
C HIS A 141 10.91 12.06 2.64
N TYR A 142 10.12 11.16 3.22
CA TYR A 142 9.84 11.12 4.66
C TYR A 142 10.67 10.07 5.43
N SER A 143 11.53 9.31 4.77
CA SER A 143 12.35 8.28 5.43
C SER A 143 13.31 8.91 6.44
N SER A 144 13.54 8.23 7.56
CA SER A 144 14.50 8.63 8.59
C SER A 144 15.92 8.14 8.35
N ASP A 145 16.08 7.18 7.43
CA ASP A 145 17.37 6.61 7.03
C ASP A 145 17.38 6.17 5.55
N LEU A 146 18.47 5.54 5.13
CA LEU A 146 18.66 5.09 3.76
C LEU A 146 18.14 3.66 3.48
N SER A 147 17.55 3.01 4.46
CA SER A 147 17.11 1.60 4.33
C SER A 147 16.02 1.42 3.28
N LEU A 148 15.09 2.37 3.18
CA LEU A 148 14.04 2.36 2.14
C LEU A 148 14.62 2.49 0.73
N LEU A 149 15.60 3.37 0.52
CA LEU A 149 16.28 3.46 -0.78
C LEU A 149 16.96 2.15 -1.12
N GLN A 150 17.73 1.57 -0.18
CA GLN A 150 18.41 0.28 -0.41
C GLN A 150 17.42 -0.83 -0.72
N LYS A 151 16.29 -0.88 -0.01
CA LYS A 151 15.18 -1.81 -0.30
C LYS A 151 14.70 -1.65 -1.73
N PHE A 152 14.35 -0.44 -2.17
CA PHE A 152 13.84 -0.20 -3.53
C PHE A 152 14.89 -0.52 -4.60
N LEU A 153 16.17 -0.18 -4.36
CA LEU A 153 17.24 -0.56 -5.29
C LEU A 153 17.38 -2.09 -5.44
N SER A 154 17.13 -2.84 -4.37
CA SER A 154 17.14 -4.32 -4.39
C SER A 154 15.91 -4.94 -5.04
N GLU A 155 14.76 -4.28 -4.98
CA GLU A 155 13.50 -4.69 -5.63
C GLU A 155 13.49 -4.42 -7.15
N ALA A 156 14.39 -3.55 -7.62
CA ALA A 156 14.44 -3.12 -9.01
C ALA A 156 14.71 -4.29 -9.96
N ASN A 157 13.74 -4.59 -10.84
CA ASN A 157 13.85 -5.67 -11.81
C ASN A 157 13.14 -5.27 -13.12
N GLU A 158 13.93 -4.93 -14.13
CA GLU A 158 13.42 -4.49 -15.45
C GLU A 158 12.74 -5.61 -16.25
N SER A 159 12.99 -6.88 -15.92
CA SER A 159 12.36 -8.01 -16.60
C SER A 159 10.94 -8.31 -16.11
N LYS A 160 10.55 -7.80 -14.93
CA LYS A 160 9.22 -7.98 -14.34
C LYS A 160 8.25 -6.87 -14.77
N THR A 161 7.93 -6.77 -16.04
CA THR A 161 7.09 -5.69 -16.60
C THR A 161 5.64 -5.70 -16.08
N ASN A 162 5.14 -6.82 -15.57
CA ASN A 162 3.80 -6.95 -15.00
C ASN A 162 3.74 -6.72 -13.47
N ASP A 163 4.87 -6.42 -12.84
CA ASP A 163 4.97 -6.13 -11.40
C ASP A 163 5.19 -4.62 -11.23
N ALA A 164 4.13 -3.90 -10.85
CA ALA A 164 4.13 -2.46 -10.69
C ALA A 164 5.21 -1.98 -9.71
N HIS A 165 5.43 -2.70 -8.60
CA HIS A 165 6.45 -2.38 -7.62
C HIS A 165 7.87 -2.52 -8.20
N ALA A 166 8.14 -3.60 -8.97
CA ALA A 166 9.44 -3.82 -9.59
C ALA A 166 9.74 -2.77 -10.68
N VAL A 167 8.73 -2.39 -11.48
CA VAL A 167 8.84 -1.35 -12.51
C VAL A 167 9.11 0.01 -11.86
N ALA A 168 8.38 0.38 -10.81
CA ALA A 168 8.58 1.61 -10.06
C ALA A 168 9.97 1.67 -9.43
N ALA A 169 10.41 0.57 -8.80
CA ALA A 169 11.74 0.45 -8.21
C ALA A 169 12.87 0.56 -9.25
N ALA A 170 12.69 -0.01 -10.45
CA ALA A 170 13.63 0.13 -11.56
C ALA A 170 13.72 1.59 -12.03
N ARG A 171 12.60 2.32 -12.09
CA ARG A 171 12.59 3.76 -12.39
C ARG A 171 13.37 4.55 -11.32
N ILE A 172 13.12 4.32 -10.03
CA ILE A 172 13.86 4.93 -8.92
C ILE A 172 15.37 4.67 -9.07
N LYS A 173 15.77 3.43 -9.33
CA LYS A 173 17.17 3.07 -9.51
C LYS A 173 17.85 3.90 -10.61
N ARG A 174 17.19 4.14 -11.74
CA ARG A 174 17.72 4.98 -12.82
C ARG A 174 17.81 6.45 -12.43
N GLU A 175 16.76 7.01 -11.81
CA GLU A 175 16.66 8.42 -11.51
C GLU A 175 17.49 8.86 -10.30
N PHE A 176 17.91 7.91 -9.46
CA PHE A 176 18.82 8.13 -8.34
C PHE A 176 20.29 7.77 -8.66
N ALA A 177 20.61 7.38 -9.89
CA ALA A 177 21.97 6.94 -10.25
C ALA A 177 23.02 8.03 -10.00
N ASP A 178 22.71 9.30 -10.28
CA ASP A 178 23.60 10.45 -10.10
C ASP A 178 23.42 11.17 -8.75
N THR A 179 22.55 10.66 -7.87
CA THR A 179 22.31 11.21 -6.54
C THR A 179 23.33 10.67 -5.56
N ASP A 180 23.80 11.50 -4.61
CA ASP A 180 24.59 11.01 -3.48
C ASP A 180 23.71 10.12 -2.57
N GLN A 181 23.69 8.83 -2.87
CA GLN A 181 22.89 7.82 -2.17
C GLN A 181 23.36 7.55 -0.73
N ARG A 182 24.45 8.20 -0.27
CA ARG A 182 24.96 8.13 1.10
C ARG A 182 24.47 9.28 1.96
N SER A 183 23.87 10.28 1.34
CA SER A 183 23.34 11.48 2.00
C SER A 183 21.81 11.42 2.04
N LEU A 184 21.23 11.19 3.21
CA LEU A 184 19.79 11.17 3.39
C LEU A 184 19.13 12.49 2.92
N PRO A 185 19.64 13.69 3.26
CA PRO A 185 19.06 14.94 2.74
C PRO A 185 19.08 15.05 1.21
N CYS A 186 20.11 14.52 0.54
CA CYS A 186 20.16 14.50 -0.92
C CYS A 186 19.08 13.57 -1.48
N VAL A 187 18.90 12.39 -0.89
CA VAL A 187 17.86 11.42 -1.28
C VAL A 187 16.46 12.03 -1.09
N GLN A 188 16.19 12.62 0.07
CA GLN A 188 14.89 13.26 0.37
C GLN A 188 14.57 14.42 -0.59
N THR A 189 15.57 15.26 -0.90
CA THR A 189 15.43 16.39 -1.82
C THR A 189 15.20 15.91 -3.26
N GLN A 190 15.94 14.90 -3.70
CA GLN A 190 15.77 14.31 -5.03
C GLN A 190 14.39 13.69 -5.16
N ALA A 191 13.93 12.94 -4.16
CA ALA A 191 12.60 12.34 -4.15
C ALA A 191 11.49 13.39 -4.32
N LEU A 192 11.57 14.49 -3.59
CA LEU A 192 10.62 15.60 -3.70
C LEU A 192 10.68 16.26 -5.09
N THR A 193 11.88 16.50 -5.62
CA THR A 193 12.08 17.08 -6.94
C THR A 193 11.46 16.22 -8.04
N LEU A 194 11.70 14.92 -7.99
CA LEU A 194 11.13 13.95 -8.93
C LEU A 194 9.62 13.84 -8.82
N LEU A 195 9.07 13.87 -7.59
CA LEU A 195 7.62 13.86 -7.38
C LEU A 195 6.95 15.09 -8.01
N HIS A 196 7.55 16.29 -7.86
CA HIS A 196 7.05 17.51 -8.47
C HIS A 196 7.17 17.49 -10.01
N ALA A 197 8.29 17.01 -10.54
CA ALA A 197 8.48 16.87 -12.00
C ALA A 197 7.44 15.91 -12.59
N HIS A 198 7.28 14.74 -11.98
CA HIS A 198 6.29 13.76 -12.42
C HIS A 198 4.85 14.27 -12.28
N THR A 199 4.56 15.11 -11.27
CA THR A 199 3.24 15.75 -11.16
C THR A 199 2.94 16.62 -12.38
N LYS A 200 3.92 17.40 -12.87
CA LYS A 200 3.75 18.21 -14.09
C LYS A 200 3.54 17.34 -15.33
N GLU A 201 4.33 16.26 -15.48
CA GLU A 201 4.15 15.29 -16.58
C GLU A 201 2.73 14.71 -16.58
N MET A 202 2.22 14.35 -15.40
CA MET A 202 0.86 13.81 -15.23
C MET A 202 -0.22 14.85 -15.55
N GLU A 203 -0.02 16.12 -15.17
CA GLU A 203 -0.93 17.23 -15.52
C GLU A 203 -0.97 17.49 -17.02
N GLU A 204 0.17 17.42 -17.69
CA GLU A 204 0.24 17.53 -19.14
C GLU A 204 -0.43 16.34 -19.85
N LYS A 205 -0.20 15.12 -19.31
CA LYS A 205 -0.74 13.88 -19.90
C LYS A 205 -2.25 13.73 -19.69
N TYR A 206 -2.77 14.09 -18.53
CA TYR A 206 -4.16 13.85 -18.12
C TYR A 206 -4.97 15.14 -17.88
N GLY A 207 -4.32 16.30 -17.78
CA GLY A 207 -4.96 17.60 -17.47
C GLY A 207 -5.75 18.19 -18.61
N GLY A 208 -5.51 17.75 -19.85
CA GLY A 208 -6.22 18.22 -21.03
C GLY A 208 -7.68 17.74 -21.16
N GLN A 209 -8.13 16.83 -20.31
CA GLN A 209 -9.48 16.23 -20.38
C GLN A 209 -10.52 16.90 -19.46
N ARG A 210 -10.19 17.98 -18.73
CA ARG A 210 -11.10 18.63 -17.78
C ARG A 210 -11.87 19.84 -18.30
N ASN A 211 -11.96 20.04 -19.58
CA ASN A 211 -12.74 21.12 -20.19
C ASN A 211 -13.81 20.54 -21.16
N GLU A 212 -14.72 19.70 -20.64
CA GLU A 212 -16.03 19.50 -21.24
C GLU A 212 -17.08 19.22 -20.17
#